data_915545622dcafa78972835a97cad4ee1
#
_entry.id   915545622dcafa78972835a97cad4ee1
#
_cell.length_a   1.000
_cell.length_b   1.000
_cell.length_c   1.000
_cell.angle_alpha   90.00
_cell.angle_beta   90.00
_cell.angle_gamma   90.00
#
_symmetry.space_group_name_H-M   'P 1'
#
loop_
_entity.id
_entity.type
_entity.pdbx_description
1 polymer ?
#
loop_
_entity_poly.entity_id
_entity_poly.type
_entity_poly.pdbx_seq_one_letter_code
_entity_poly.pdbx_strand_id
1 'polypeptide(L)'
;MHTYRKSTMRAAAIGAAAVMLCASAGTARAATDPAYFANQDGSLEVIYGGGGMAIYATIVDARNPEGATEFCHYHSVGVMGTPVLPYDRDTTVTGPHPSAPVTIIFQQLGGNYSVNVTCNGTGNSAAYSPVVY
;
A
#
# COMPACT_ATOMS: atom_id res chain seq x y z
N MET A 1 50.25 47.51 18.58
CA MET A 1 50.23 46.37 17.63
C MET A 1 48.95 45.55 17.87
N HIS A 2 47.93 45.76 17.06
CA HIS A 2 46.65 45.04 17.14
C HIS A 2 46.64 44.01 16.01
N THR A 3 46.74 42.73 16.36
CA THR A 3 46.61 41.62 15.43
C THR A 3 45.13 41.26 15.24
N TYR A 4 44.64 41.55 14.06
CA TYR A 4 43.27 41.22 13.61
C TYR A 4 43.22 39.74 13.22
N ARG A 5 42.51 38.88 13.98
CA ARG A 5 42.24 37.50 13.61
C ARG A 5 41.05 37.49 12.63
N LYS A 6 41.34 37.16 11.39
CA LYS A 6 40.31 36.87 10.39
C LYS A 6 39.66 35.52 10.71
N SER A 7 38.41 35.58 11.09
CA SER A 7 37.53 34.38 11.22
C SER A 7 37.01 34.00 9.85
N THR A 8 37.47 32.88 9.31
CA THR A 8 36.92 32.29 8.09
C THR A 8 35.70 31.50 8.43
N MET A 9 34.52 32.03 8.12
CA MET A 9 33.27 31.26 8.09
C MET A 9 33.32 30.26 6.95
N ARG A 10 33.32 28.96 7.30
CA ARG A 10 33.05 27.88 6.33
C ARG A 10 31.54 27.76 6.16
N ALA A 11 31.06 28.17 5.03
CA ALA A 11 29.69 27.88 4.61
C ALA A 11 29.57 26.37 4.32
N ALA A 12 28.80 25.66 5.11
CA ALA A 12 28.40 24.30 4.80
C ALA A 12 27.29 24.35 3.76
N ALA A 13 27.60 23.95 2.53
CA ALA A 13 26.60 23.74 1.51
C ALA A 13 25.81 22.47 1.85
N ILE A 14 24.57 22.64 2.28
CA ILE A 14 23.61 21.55 2.40
C ILE A 14 23.14 21.23 0.99
N GLY A 15 23.68 20.17 0.41
CA GLY A 15 23.21 19.62 -0.85
C GLY A 15 21.83 19.00 -0.65
N ALA A 16 20.79 19.66 -1.12
CA ALA A 16 19.48 19.06 -1.28
C ALA A 16 19.58 18.03 -2.41
N ALA A 17 19.60 16.75 -2.05
CA ALA A 17 19.43 15.68 -3.01
C ALA A 17 17.98 15.72 -3.49
N ALA A 18 17.74 16.34 -4.63
CA ALA A 18 16.48 16.21 -5.34
C ALA A 18 16.37 14.77 -5.84
N VAL A 19 15.58 13.95 -5.18
CA VAL A 19 15.14 12.67 -5.72
C VAL A 19 14.24 12.98 -6.90
N MET A 20 14.80 12.99 -8.11
CA MET A 20 14.02 12.97 -9.33
C MET A 20 13.33 11.61 -9.42
N LEU A 21 12.06 11.55 -9.01
CA LEU A 21 11.15 10.52 -9.45
C LEU A 21 10.99 10.70 -10.96
N CYS A 22 11.72 9.89 -11.74
CA CYS A 22 11.45 9.75 -13.16
C CYS A 22 10.04 9.16 -13.31
N ALA A 23 9.05 10.03 -13.48
CA ALA A 23 7.76 9.63 -13.98
C ALA A 23 7.97 9.17 -15.43
N SER A 24 8.16 7.86 -15.63
CA SER A 24 8.09 7.28 -16.94
C SER A 24 6.69 7.55 -17.49
N ALA A 25 6.59 8.34 -18.56
CA ALA A 25 5.36 8.52 -19.31
C ALA A 25 5.01 7.18 -19.95
N GLY A 26 4.20 6.38 -19.27
CA GLY A 26 3.74 5.07 -19.73
C GLY A 26 2.37 4.80 -19.14
N THR A 27 1.39 4.66 -20.02
CA THR A 27 0.05 4.11 -19.80
C THR A 27 -0.61 4.48 -18.47
N ALA A 28 -1.75 5.16 -18.53
CA ALA A 28 -2.58 5.48 -17.37
C ALA A 28 -2.78 4.22 -16.53
N ARG A 29 -2.12 4.16 -15.38
CA ARG A 29 -2.34 3.10 -14.40
C ARG A 29 -3.66 3.41 -13.71
N ALA A 30 -4.49 2.40 -13.54
CA ALA A 30 -5.61 2.51 -12.63
C ALA A 30 -5.03 2.80 -11.23
N ALA A 31 -5.23 4.01 -10.73
CA ALA A 31 -4.80 4.40 -9.41
C ALA A 31 -5.92 4.10 -8.44
N THR A 32 -5.61 3.43 -7.35
CA THR A 32 -6.52 3.28 -6.23
C THR A 32 -6.35 4.44 -5.24
N ASP A 33 -7.44 4.81 -4.63
CA ASP A 33 -7.44 5.76 -3.53
C ASP A 33 -8.15 5.10 -2.32
N PRO A 34 -7.46 4.91 -1.19
CA PRO A 34 -6.04 5.15 -0.99
C PRO A 34 -5.14 4.13 -1.71
N ALA A 35 -3.90 4.51 -2.00
CA ALA A 35 -2.92 3.60 -2.60
C ALA A 35 -2.49 2.46 -1.66
N TYR A 36 -2.71 2.62 -0.37
CA TYR A 36 -2.55 1.61 0.66
C TYR A 36 -3.37 1.97 1.90
N PHE A 37 -3.67 0.97 2.72
CA PHE A 37 -4.16 1.17 4.08
C PHE A 37 -3.57 0.12 5.01
N ALA A 38 -3.62 0.38 6.31
CA ALA A 38 -3.14 -0.53 7.33
C ALA A 38 -4.13 -0.57 8.50
N ASN A 39 -3.97 -1.58 9.36
CA ASN A 39 -4.63 -1.57 10.65
C ASN A 39 -4.03 -0.50 11.59
N GLN A 40 -4.63 -0.35 12.77
CA GLN A 40 -4.29 0.76 13.68
C GLN A 40 -2.81 0.78 14.12
N ASP A 41 -2.17 -0.37 14.27
CA ASP A 41 -0.77 -0.47 14.68
C ASP A 41 0.21 -0.63 13.51
N GLY A 42 -0.30 -0.63 12.27
CA GLY A 42 0.52 -0.76 11.07
C GLY A 42 1.09 -2.17 10.85
N SER A 43 0.63 -3.17 11.60
CA SER A 43 1.16 -4.53 11.47
C SER A 43 0.57 -5.32 10.31
N LEU A 44 -0.60 -4.95 9.83
CA LEU A 44 -1.21 -5.49 8.62
C LEU A 44 -1.41 -4.37 7.61
N GLU A 45 -0.75 -4.50 6.47
CA GLU A 45 -0.83 -3.52 5.38
C GLU A 45 -1.41 -4.13 4.12
N VAL A 46 -2.22 -3.36 3.42
CA VAL A 46 -2.76 -3.68 2.09
C VAL A 46 -2.28 -2.61 1.13
N ILE A 47 -1.50 -3.01 0.15
CA ILE A 47 -0.85 -2.11 -0.81
C ILE A 47 -1.44 -2.37 -2.19
N TYR A 48 -1.94 -1.33 -2.83
CA TYR A 48 -2.52 -1.42 -4.16
C TYR A 48 -1.50 -1.05 -5.24
N GLY A 49 -1.55 -1.82 -6.32
CA GLY A 49 -0.87 -1.53 -7.55
C GLY A 49 -1.80 -1.80 -8.72
N GLY A 50 -1.44 -1.30 -9.88
CA GLY A 50 -2.26 -1.53 -11.06
C GLY A 50 -1.50 -1.29 -12.35
N GLY A 51 -1.99 -1.89 -13.41
CA GLY A 51 -1.50 -1.69 -14.76
C GLY A 51 -2.57 -2.15 -15.75
N GLY A 52 -2.83 -1.33 -16.76
CA GLY A 52 -3.90 -1.60 -17.71
C GLY A 52 -5.28 -1.55 -17.05
N MET A 53 -6.04 -2.65 -17.16
CA MET A 53 -7.40 -2.76 -16.62
C MET A 53 -7.47 -3.61 -15.34
N ALA A 54 -6.33 -3.95 -14.74
CA ALA A 54 -6.27 -4.78 -13.55
C ALA A 54 -5.71 -4.00 -12.36
N ILE A 55 -6.30 -4.23 -11.19
CA ILE A 55 -5.84 -3.74 -9.91
C ILE A 55 -5.33 -4.94 -9.12
N TYR A 56 -4.24 -4.75 -8.43
CA TYR A 56 -3.60 -5.77 -7.59
C TYR A 56 -3.53 -5.28 -6.16
N ALA A 57 -3.91 -6.13 -5.22
CA ALA A 57 -3.69 -5.90 -3.80
C ALA A 57 -2.61 -6.86 -3.29
N THR A 58 -1.63 -6.33 -2.60
CA THR A 58 -0.58 -7.09 -1.92
C THR A 58 -0.75 -6.92 -0.42
N ILE A 59 -0.69 -8.01 0.32
CA ILE A 59 -0.89 -8.03 1.78
C ILE A 59 0.45 -8.31 2.45
N VAL A 60 0.76 -7.55 3.49
CA VAL A 60 1.92 -7.74 4.35
C VAL A 60 1.44 -7.87 5.78
N ASP A 61 1.73 -8.98 6.44
CA ASP A 61 1.48 -9.15 7.88
C ASP A 61 2.80 -9.22 8.64
N ALA A 62 3.16 -8.11 9.28
CA ALA A 62 4.40 -8.01 10.05
C ALA A 62 4.39 -8.88 11.32
N ARG A 63 3.23 -9.38 11.76
CA ARG A 63 3.12 -10.30 12.89
C ARG A 63 3.34 -11.75 12.50
N ASN A 64 3.30 -12.08 11.21
CA ASN A 64 3.53 -13.44 10.76
C ASN A 64 5.01 -13.80 10.96
N PRO A 65 5.34 -14.84 11.75
CA PRO A 65 6.74 -15.19 12.01
C PRO A 65 7.50 -15.60 10.75
N GLU A 66 8.78 -15.30 10.71
CA GLU A 66 9.65 -15.72 9.60
C GLU A 66 9.54 -17.21 9.35
N GLY A 67 9.32 -17.60 8.10
CA GLY A 67 9.14 -18.99 7.67
C GLY A 67 7.73 -19.58 7.94
N ALA A 68 6.87 -18.89 8.67
CA ALA A 68 5.48 -19.30 8.81
C ALA A 68 4.65 -18.88 7.59
N THR A 69 3.67 -19.70 7.22
CA THR A 69 2.72 -19.40 6.14
C THR A 69 1.32 -19.36 6.69
N GLU A 70 0.59 -18.31 6.34
CA GLU A 70 -0.81 -18.15 6.70
C GLU A 70 -1.65 -17.77 5.49
N PHE A 71 -2.96 -17.94 5.61
CA PHE A 71 -3.93 -17.47 4.62
C PHE A 71 -4.53 -16.14 5.07
N CYS A 72 -4.57 -15.18 4.14
CA CYS A 72 -5.28 -13.93 4.33
C CYS A 72 -6.44 -13.86 3.34
N HIS A 73 -7.60 -13.50 3.86
CA HIS A 73 -8.84 -13.33 3.12
C HIS A 73 -9.07 -11.86 2.82
N TYR A 74 -9.17 -11.53 1.54
CA TYR A 74 -9.52 -10.20 1.03
C TYR A 74 -10.99 -10.16 0.69
N HIS A 75 -11.75 -9.30 1.35
CA HIS A 75 -13.18 -9.08 1.12
C HIS A 75 -13.43 -7.64 0.74
N SER A 76 -14.19 -7.42 -0.34
CA SER A 76 -14.56 -6.10 -0.83
C SER A 76 -16.03 -6.07 -1.21
N VAL A 77 -16.74 -5.06 -0.76
CA VAL A 77 -18.15 -4.84 -1.07
C VAL A 77 -18.40 -3.41 -1.51
N GLY A 78 -19.20 -3.21 -2.55
CA GLY A 78 -19.62 -1.91 -3.01
C GLY A 78 -20.41 -1.16 -1.95
N VAL A 79 -20.07 0.13 -1.74
CA VAL A 79 -20.74 1.03 -0.82
C VAL A 79 -21.09 2.34 -1.53
N MET A 80 -21.82 3.23 -0.87
CA MET A 80 -22.17 4.56 -1.39
C MET A 80 -22.82 4.51 -2.79
N GLY A 81 -23.71 3.53 -3.02
CA GLY A 81 -24.43 3.37 -4.27
C GLY A 81 -23.66 2.62 -5.37
N THR A 82 -22.51 2.05 -5.09
CA THR A 82 -21.78 1.20 -6.03
C THR A 82 -22.44 -0.19 -6.11
N PRO A 83 -23.14 -0.54 -7.23
CA PRO A 83 -24.00 -1.73 -7.29
C PRO A 83 -23.23 -2.94 -7.80
N VAL A 84 -22.27 -3.44 -7.06
CA VAL A 84 -21.51 -4.64 -7.42
C VAL A 84 -21.60 -5.71 -6.36
N LEU A 85 -21.44 -6.96 -6.80
CA LEU A 85 -21.40 -8.11 -5.89
C LEU A 85 -20.15 -8.07 -5.03
N PRO A 86 -20.20 -8.64 -3.82
CA PRO A 86 -19.02 -8.83 -2.99
C PRO A 86 -17.93 -9.58 -3.76
N TYR A 87 -16.69 -9.21 -3.51
CA TYR A 87 -15.52 -9.83 -4.11
C TYR A 87 -14.65 -10.42 -3.00
N ASP A 88 -14.42 -11.71 -3.09
CA ASP A 88 -13.69 -12.49 -2.09
C ASP A 88 -12.51 -13.19 -2.75
N ARG A 89 -11.33 -13.08 -2.14
CA ARG A 89 -10.13 -13.81 -2.57
C ARG A 89 -9.26 -14.15 -1.38
N ASP A 90 -8.65 -15.32 -1.48
CA ASP A 90 -7.64 -15.75 -0.54
C ASP A 90 -6.26 -15.63 -1.17
N THR A 91 -5.29 -15.29 -0.35
CA THR A 91 -3.87 -15.32 -0.68
C THR A 91 -3.05 -15.84 0.48
N THR A 92 -1.83 -16.25 0.21
CA THR A 92 -0.89 -16.70 1.23
C THR A 92 0.15 -15.64 1.51
N VAL A 93 0.44 -15.46 2.81
CA VAL A 93 1.54 -14.64 3.31
C VAL A 93 2.56 -15.57 3.97
N THR A 94 3.82 -15.46 3.59
CA THR A 94 4.90 -16.24 4.19
C THR A 94 5.87 -15.31 4.90
N GLY A 95 6.01 -15.49 6.20
CA GLY A 95 6.78 -14.56 7.02
C GLY A 95 6.19 -13.15 7.01
N PRO A 96 6.96 -12.15 7.43
CA PRO A 96 6.56 -10.75 7.37
C PRO A 96 6.80 -10.13 5.96
N HIS A 97 6.60 -10.92 4.91
CA HIS A 97 6.89 -10.53 3.53
C HIS A 97 5.61 -10.34 2.71
N PRO A 98 5.67 -9.55 1.62
CA PRO A 98 4.52 -9.35 0.75
C PRO A 98 3.95 -10.66 0.21
N SER A 99 2.63 -10.76 0.19
CA SER A 99 1.90 -11.88 -0.42
C SER A 99 2.07 -11.91 -1.94
N ALA A 100 1.67 -13.02 -2.56
CA ALA A 100 1.31 -13.00 -3.97
C ALA A 100 0.19 -11.98 -4.19
N PRO A 101 0.18 -11.24 -5.32
CA PRO A 101 -0.85 -10.24 -5.59
C PRO A 101 -2.24 -10.87 -5.72
N VAL A 102 -3.21 -10.29 -5.03
CA VAL A 102 -4.62 -10.54 -5.27
C VAL A 102 -5.06 -9.72 -6.48
N THR A 103 -5.45 -10.36 -7.56
CA THR A 103 -5.93 -9.66 -8.76
C THR A 103 -7.40 -9.31 -8.60
N ILE A 104 -7.70 -8.03 -8.54
CA ILE A 104 -9.08 -7.52 -8.43
C ILE A 104 -9.62 -7.32 -9.83
N ILE A 105 -10.61 -8.13 -10.19
CA ILE A 105 -11.26 -8.11 -11.50
C ILE A 105 -12.78 -8.00 -11.34
N PHE A 106 -13.45 -7.56 -12.39
CA PHE A 106 -14.91 -7.40 -12.42
C PHE A 106 -15.48 -6.39 -11.42
N GLN A 107 -14.64 -5.50 -10.90
CA GLN A 107 -15.07 -4.40 -10.06
C GLN A 107 -15.22 -3.12 -10.90
N GLN A 108 -16.13 -2.26 -10.49
CA GLN A 108 -16.37 -1.00 -11.19
C GLN A 108 -15.26 0.00 -10.86
N LEU A 109 -14.52 0.46 -11.87
CA LEU A 109 -13.54 1.54 -11.72
C LEU A 109 -14.24 2.84 -11.34
N GLY A 110 -13.69 3.56 -10.38
CA GLY A 110 -14.30 4.75 -9.81
C GLY A 110 -15.43 4.47 -8.83
N GLY A 111 -15.75 3.20 -8.56
CA GLY A 111 -16.69 2.80 -7.51
C GLY A 111 -16.07 2.91 -6.11
N ASN A 112 -16.93 3.01 -5.11
CA ASN A 112 -16.55 3.07 -3.70
C ASN A 112 -16.74 1.71 -3.06
N TYR A 113 -15.74 1.24 -2.32
CA TYR A 113 -15.73 -0.09 -1.72
C TYR A 113 -15.36 -0.03 -0.25
N SER A 114 -16.01 -0.86 0.55
CA SER A 114 -15.53 -1.21 1.89
C SER A 114 -14.67 -2.47 1.75
N VAL A 115 -13.44 -2.39 2.18
CA VAL A 115 -12.48 -3.50 2.10
C VAL A 115 -12.12 -3.96 3.50
N ASN A 116 -12.08 -5.27 3.68
CA ASN A 116 -11.61 -5.93 4.89
C ASN A 116 -10.62 -7.03 4.52
N VAL A 117 -9.53 -7.10 5.24
CA VAL A 117 -8.54 -8.19 5.12
C VAL A 117 -8.35 -8.82 6.49
N THR A 118 -8.37 -10.14 6.53
CA THR A 118 -8.18 -10.91 7.77
C THR A 118 -7.19 -12.04 7.49
N CYS A 119 -6.14 -12.14 8.32
CA CYS A 119 -5.15 -13.21 8.25
C CYS A 119 -5.42 -14.22 9.38
N ASN A 120 -5.49 -15.50 9.05
CA ASN A 120 -5.98 -16.51 9.98
C ASN A 120 -4.91 -17.03 10.95
N GLY A 121 -3.64 -17.00 10.59
CA GLY A 121 -2.55 -17.48 11.44
C GLY A 121 -2.28 -16.54 12.61
N THR A 122 -2.21 -15.26 12.35
CA THR A 122 -1.97 -14.22 13.35
C THR A 122 -3.28 -13.69 13.97
N GLY A 123 -4.41 -13.90 13.32
CA GLY A 123 -5.69 -13.25 13.67
C GLY A 123 -5.70 -11.75 13.39
N ASN A 124 -4.74 -11.25 12.62
CA ASN A 124 -4.62 -9.85 12.29
C ASN A 124 -5.66 -9.42 11.25
N SER A 125 -6.15 -8.19 11.35
CA SER A 125 -7.12 -7.67 10.39
C SER A 125 -6.94 -6.18 10.15
N ALA A 126 -7.26 -5.76 8.94
CA ALA A 126 -7.29 -4.35 8.52
C ALA A 126 -8.55 -4.09 7.69
N ALA A 127 -9.13 -2.91 7.85
CA ALA A 127 -10.29 -2.49 7.08
C ALA A 127 -10.18 -1.03 6.70
N TYR A 128 -10.73 -0.69 5.54
CA TYR A 128 -10.81 0.70 5.06
C TYR A 128 -12.06 0.91 4.22
N SER A 129 -12.65 2.09 4.35
CA SER A 129 -13.81 2.50 3.56
C SER A 129 -13.87 4.03 3.47
N PRO A 130 -14.10 4.61 2.27
CA PRO A 130 -14.14 3.90 1.00
C PRO A 130 -12.76 3.73 0.38
N VAL A 131 -12.54 2.59 -0.23
CA VAL A 131 -11.47 2.39 -1.23
C VAL A 131 -12.08 2.67 -2.59
N VAL A 132 -11.40 3.41 -3.45
CA VAL A 132 -11.82 3.70 -4.83
C VAL A 132 -10.88 2.96 -5.79
N TYR A 133 -11.42 2.09 -6.59
CA TYR A 133 -10.64 1.34 -7.58
C TYR A 133 -10.48 2.11 -8.89
#